data_86fad96683dbdfe669cf951cb9c381c7
#
_entry.id   86fad96683dbdfe669cf951cb9c381c7
#
_cell.length_a   1.000
_cell.length_b   1.000
_cell.length_c   1.000
_cell.angle_alpha   90.00
_cell.angle_beta   90.00
_cell.angle_gamma   90.00
#
_symmetry.space_group_name_H-M   'P 1'
#
loop_
_entity.id
_entity.type
_entity.pdbx_description
1 polymer ?
#
loop_
_entity_poly.entity_id
_entity_poly.type
_entity_poly.pdbx_seq_one_letter_code
_entity_poly.pdbx_strand_id
1 'polypeptide(L)'
;LDLPLIELQYKESEFKIISLIYPLLKPIKLKPIISKYYFIASYDLQRQVNCFITPTLKKLSTNPPKSFNVTNNLRRKTSSPFVAAGDIIYIKGKITDINCTPIANAVINIWQADSYGRYDSKLEKYFLGNGTAISDNMGNFEFITILPANTSQTSAPHINLSATHDNFDIINTKMFFGNNILNVTDETRKNLDWFNKSLITAEILPVNEKNLANGFYMLFNLTFNGISPYKNAF
;
A
#
# COMPACT_ATOMS: atom_id res chain seq x y z
N LEU A 1 14.66 9.17 -38.06
CA LEU A 1 14.65 7.97 -37.20
C LEU A 1 13.33 8.02 -36.45
N ASP A 2 12.34 7.34 -37.02
CA ASP A 2 11.08 7.07 -36.36
C ASP A 2 11.37 6.07 -35.25
N LEU A 3 11.52 6.58 -34.02
CA LEU A 3 11.43 5.70 -32.84
C LEU A 3 10.02 5.14 -32.83
N PRO A 4 9.85 3.83 -32.83
CA PRO A 4 8.53 3.23 -32.91
C PRO A 4 7.69 3.66 -31.71
N LEU A 5 6.46 4.09 -31.98
CA LEU A 5 5.44 4.46 -30.98
C LEU A 5 5.27 3.39 -29.88
N ILE A 6 5.74 2.19 -30.13
CA ILE A 6 5.73 1.03 -29.24
C ILE A 6 6.58 1.28 -27.97
N GLU A 7 7.68 2.06 -28.04
CA GLU A 7 8.54 2.34 -26.89
C GLU A 7 7.92 3.29 -25.87
N LEU A 8 6.88 4.03 -26.26
CA LEU A 8 6.16 4.94 -25.37
C LEU A 8 5.06 4.28 -24.53
N GLN A 9 4.77 3.00 -24.79
CA GLN A 9 3.79 2.22 -24.01
C GLN A 9 4.38 1.51 -22.80
N TYR A 10 5.68 1.70 -22.54
CA TYR A 10 6.38 0.98 -21.49
C TYR A 10 6.32 1.66 -20.13
N LYS A 11 6.32 0.81 -19.11
CA LYS A 11 6.22 1.14 -17.68
C LYS A 11 7.28 2.15 -17.22
N GLU A 12 7.04 2.82 -16.11
CA GLU A 12 7.91 3.81 -15.45
C GLU A 12 9.41 3.45 -15.39
N SER A 13 9.74 2.14 -15.37
CA SER A 13 11.12 1.64 -15.40
C SER A 13 11.86 1.92 -16.70
N GLU A 14 11.16 2.02 -17.83
CA GLU A 14 11.76 2.26 -19.15
C GLU A 14 11.91 3.76 -19.43
N PHE A 15 11.10 4.60 -18.79
CA PHE A 15 11.36 6.05 -18.77
C PHE A 15 12.74 6.40 -18.20
N LYS A 16 13.24 5.63 -17.23
CA LYS A 16 14.61 5.79 -16.72
C LYS A 16 15.67 5.50 -17.78
N ILE A 17 15.44 4.52 -18.64
CA ILE A 17 16.37 4.18 -19.74
C ILE A 17 16.40 5.30 -20.77
N ILE A 18 15.24 5.82 -21.15
CA ILE A 18 15.14 6.95 -22.09
C ILE A 18 15.81 8.20 -21.50
N SER A 19 15.62 8.48 -20.20
CA SER A 19 16.27 9.60 -19.54
C SER A 19 17.79 9.45 -19.39
N LEU A 20 18.30 8.22 -19.36
CA LEU A 20 19.74 7.93 -19.33
C LEU A 20 20.37 8.04 -20.73
N ILE A 21 19.63 7.75 -21.79
CA ILE A 21 20.13 7.83 -23.18
C ILE A 21 19.99 9.26 -23.73
N TYR A 22 19.07 10.06 -23.21
CA TYR A 22 18.80 11.43 -23.65
C TYR A 22 20.06 12.35 -23.68
N PRO A 23 20.98 12.31 -22.72
CA PRO A 23 22.20 13.10 -22.79
C PRO A 23 23.14 12.71 -23.91
N LEU A 24 23.02 11.47 -24.42
CA LEU A 24 23.87 10.93 -25.49
C LEU A 24 23.31 11.21 -26.89
N LEU A 25 22.01 11.52 -27.00
CA LEU A 25 21.30 11.76 -28.26
C LEU A 25 21.24 13.23 -28.65
N LYS A 26 22.22 14.05 -28.26
CA LYS A 26 22.25 15.46 -28.68
C LYS A 26 22.20 15.62 -30.20
N PRO A 27 21.08 16.10 -30.74
CA PRO A 27 20.99 17.44 -31.26
C PRO A 27 19.67 18.16 -30.88
N ILE A 28 19.76 19.45 -30.88
CA ILE A 28 18.78 20.47 -30.48
C ILE A 28 17.37 20.24 -31.09
N LYS A 29 17.27 19.55 -32.21
CA LYS A 29 15.99 19.28 -32.93
C LYS A 29 15.06 18.25 -32.28
N LEU A 30 15.54 17.44 -31.34
CA LEU A 30 14.71 16.42 -30.65
C LEU A 30 13.88 16.99 -29.49
N LYS A 31 14.28 18.12 -28.92
CA LYS A 31 13.57 18.74 -27.78
C LYS A 31 12.07 19.02 -28.01
N PRO A 32 11.64 19.62 -29.12
CA PRO A 32 10.23 19.89 -29.36
C PRO A 32 9.39 18.61 -29.56
N ILE A 33 10.00 17.61 -30.19
CA ILE A 33 9.33 16.35 -30.48
C ILE A 33 9.09 15.58 -29.16
N ILE A 34 10.12 15.48 -28.33
CA ILE A 34 10.02 14.80 -27.03
C ILE A 34 9.04 15.52 -26.10
N SER A 35 9.05 16.87 -26.07
CA SER A 35 8.09 17.60 -25.25
C SER A 35 6.65 17.39 -25.69
N LYS A 36 6.40 17.25 -26.99
CA LYS A 36 5.07 16.95 -27.55
C LYS A 36 4.60 15.56 -27.16
N TYR A 37 5.47 14.56 -27.24
CA TYR A 37 5.14 13.19 -26.84
C TYR A 37 5.02 13.04 -25.31
N TYR A 38 5.82 13.76 -24.53
CA TYR A 38 5.69 13.82 -23.08
C TYR A 38 4.34 14.37 -22.66
N PHE A 39 3.87 15.42 -23.33
CA PHE A 39 2.55 15.99 -23.04
C PHE A 39 1.41 15.03 -23.40
N ILE A 40 1.51 14.32 -24.53
CA ILE A 40 0.52 13.32 -24.95
C ILE A 40 0.55 12.12 -23.99
N ALA A 41 1.74 11.60 -23.67
CA ALA A 41 1.89 10.47 -22.77
C ALA A 41 1.40 10.80 -21.35
N SER A 42 1.69 12.00 -20.83
CA SER A 42 1.17 12.42 -19.53
C SER A 42 -0.34 12.61 -19.52
N TYR A 43 -0.92 13.08 -20.64
CA TYR A 43 -2.35 13.26 -20.78
C TYR A 43 -3.10 11.91 -20.90
N ASP A 44 -2.53 10.96 -21.66
CA ASP A 44 -3.09 9.61 -21.80
C ASP A 44 -2.87 8.76 -20.55
N LEU A 45 -1.76 8.90 -19.84
CA LEU A 45 -1.54 8.28 -18.54
C LEU A 45 -2.53 8.77 -17.48
N GLN A 46 -2.92 10.04 -17.51
CA GLN A 46 -3.99 10.55 -16.63
C GLN A 46 -5.37 9.98 -16.99
N ARG A 47 -5.58 9.55 -18.25
CA ARG A 47 -6.84 8.94 -18.71
C ARG A 47 -6.93 7.43 -18.44
N GLN A 48 -5.83 6.75 -18.17
CA GLN A 48 -5.76 5.29 -17.98
C GLN A 48 -5.22 4.86 -16.62
N VAL A 49 -5.41 5.66 -15.58
CA VAL A 49 -5.14 5.18 -14.22
C VAL A 49 -6.26 4.21 -13.85
N ASN A 50 -6.09 2.94 -14.21
CA ASN A 50 -6.94 1.88 -13.70
C ASN A 50 -6.48 1.54 -12.29
N CYS A 51 -7.35 1.67 -11.31
CA CYS A 51 -7.09 1.16 -9.98
C CYS A 51 -7.42 -0.32 -9.96
N PHE A 52 -6.39 -1.12 -9.71
CA PHE A 52 -6.53 -2.57 -9.71
C PHE A 52 -7.13 -3.06 -8.40
N ILE A 53 -8.15 -3.91 -8.51
CA ILE A 53 -8.87 -4.46 -7.37
C ILE A 53 -7.89 -5.13 -6.40
N THR A 54 -7.96 -4.74 -5.13
CA THR A 54 -7.16 -5.37 -4.08
C THR A 54 -7.58 -6.84 -3.92
N PRO A 55 -6.65 -7.81 -4.01
CA PRO A 55 -6.97 -9.22 -3.84
C PRO A 55 -7.59 -9.50 -2.47
N THR A 56 -8.80 -10.03 -2.46
CA THR A 56 -9.45 -10.53 -1.25
C THR A 56 -9.03 -11.98 -0.99
N LEU A 57 -8.46 -12.23 0.18
CA LEU A 57 -7.93 -13.52 0.57
C LEU A 57 -9.00 -14.33 1.30
N LYS A 58 -9.26 -15.55 0.86
CA LYS A 58 -10.27 -16.45 1.46
C LYS A 58 -9.94 -16.83 2.90
N LYS A 59 -8.66 -16.86 3.27
CA LYS A 59 -8.19 -17.22 4.60
C LYS A 59 -7.06 -16.29 5.02
N LEU A 60 -7.25 -15.58 6.11
CA LEU A 60 -6.20 -14.85 6.80
C LEU A 60 -5.47 -15.77 7.78
N SER A 61 -4.22 -15.48 8.08
CA SER A 61 -3.40 -16.33 8.97
C SER A 61 -3.90 -16.36 10.42
N THR A 62 -4.56 -15.30 10.84
CA THR A 62 -5.21 -15.18 12.14
C THR A 62 -6.61 -14.65 11.98
N ASN A 63 -7.53 -15.09 12.85
CA ASN A 63 -8.86 -14.53 12.89
C ASN A 63 -8.80 -13.06 13.31
N PRO A 64 -9.71 -12.21 12.80
CA PRO A 64 -9.83 -10.85 13.30
C PRO A 64 -10.16 -10.86 14.79
N PRO A 65 -9.70 -9.86 15.55
CA PRO A 65 -10.07 -9.72 16.96
C PRO A 65 -11.58 -9.51 17.11
N LYS A 66 -12.14 -9.87 18.27
CA LYS A 66 -13.58 -9.70 18.54
C LYS A 66 -14.01 -8.24 18.48
N SER A 67 -13.10 -7.31 18.79
CA SER A 67 -13.31 -5.88 18.70
C SER A 67 -12.00 -5.20 18.31
N PHE A 68 -12.12 -4.12 17.55
CA PHE A 68 -10.97 -3.29 17.17
C PHE A 68 -10.88 -2.05 18.06
N ASN A 69 -9.67 -1.64 18.36
CA ASN A 69 -9.42 -0.37 19.03
C ASN A 69 -9.74 0.78 18.07
N VAL A 70 -10.46 1.79 18.58
CA VAL A 70 -10.81 3.02 17.82
C VAL A 70 -9.61 3.97 17.84
N THR A 71 -8.52 3.54 17.22
CA THR A 71 -7.29 4.33 17.06
C THR A 71 -6.49 3.81 15.87
N ASN A 72 -5.84 4.71 15.18
CA ASN A 72 -4.88 4.40 14.12
C ASN A 72 -3.42 4.32 14.63
N ASN A 73 -3.17 4.56 15.92
CA ASN A 73 -1.85 4.43 16.52
C ASN A 73 -1.79 3.21 17.44
N LEU A 74 -1.22 2.11 16.93
CA LEU A 74 -1.13 0.84 17.66
C LEU A 74 0.07 0.79 18.60
N ARG A 75 1.02 1.73 18.50
CA ARG A 75 2.23 1.76 19.32
C ARG A 75 2.00 2.17 20.76
N ARG A 76 0.88 2.80 21.09
CA ARG A 76 0.66 3.37 22.41
C ARG A 76 -0.74 3.03 22.90
N LYS A 77 -0.83 2.42 24.05
CA LYS A 77 -2.10 2.29 24.77
C LYS A 77 -2.51 3.64 25.34
N THR A 78 -3.81 3.92 25.32
CA THR A 78 -4.37 5.12 25.92
C THR A 78 -3.89 5.26 27.38
N SER A 79 -3.51 6.46 27.76
CA SER A 79 -2.99 6.79 29.10
C SER A 79 -1.66 6.13 29.48
N SER A 80 -0.94 5.49 28.53
CA SER A 80 0.40 4.97 28.80
C SER A 80 1.48 5.98 28.37
N PRO A 81 2.47 6.29 29.20
CA PRO A 81 3.64 7.06 28.79
C PRO A 81 4.61 6.22 27.94
N PHE A 82 4.48 4.89 27.97
CA PHE A 82 5.34 3.96 27.27
C PHE A 82 4.79 3.62 25.89
N VAL A 83 5.69 3.25 24.99
CA VAL A 83 5.38 2.83 23.63
C VAL A 83 5.84 1.39 23.39
N ALA A 84 5.22 0.72 22.43
CA ALA A 84 5.58 -0.63 22.03
C ALA A 84 7.03 -0.69 21.51
N ALA A 85 7.70 -1.80 21.82
CA ALA A 85 9.03 -2.10 21.32
C ALA A 85 8.97 -2.55 19.84
N GLY A 86 9.94 -2.12 19.05
CA GLY A 86 10.09 -2.47 17.63
C GLY A 86 10.27 -1.25 16.74
N ASP A 87 10.64 -1.51 15.48
CA ASP A 87 10.82 -0.47 14.48
C ASP A 87 9.47 0.15 14.11
N ILE A 88 9.42 1.49 14.09
CA ILE A 88 8.20 2.22 13.78
C ILE A 88 7.93 2.13 12.29
N ILE A 89 6.68 1.89 11.92
CA ILE A 89 6.19 2.07 10.57
C ILE A 89 5.01 3.01 10.53
N TYR A 90 5.06 3.91 9.55
CA TYR A 90 3.98 4.84 9.21
C TYR A 90 3.36 4.33 7.90
N ILE A 91 2.17 3.81 7.97
CA ILE A 91 1.43 3.32 6.81
C ILE A 91 0.57 4.46 6.32
N LYS A 92 0.72 4.81 5.04
CA LYS A 92 -0.19 5.71 4.33
C LYS A 92 -0.81 4.96 3.18
N GLY A 93 -2.08 5.21 2.92
CA GLY A 93 -2.77 4.58 1.82
C GLY A 93 -3.91 5.43 1.31
N LYS A 94 -4.37 5.08 0.13
CA LYS A 94 -5.58 5.62 -0.48
C LYS A 94 -6.51 4.48 -0.81
N ILE A 95 -7.80 4.63 -0.52
CA ILE A 95 -8.82 3.68 -0.90
C ILE A 95 -9.70 4.27 -2.00
N THR A 96 -9.89 3.49 -3.07
CA THR A 96 -10.60 3.92 -4.29
C THR A 96 -11.55 2.84 -4.79
N ASP A 97 -12.38 3.19 -5.76
CA ASP A 97 -13.07 2.24 -6.63
C ASP A 97 -12.21 1.88 -7.86
N ILE A 98 -12.75 1.03 -8.77
CA ILE A 98 -12.05 0.60 -10.00
C ILE A 98 -11.79 1.74 -11.00
N ASN A 99 -12.49 2.86 -10.88
CA ASN A 99 -12.29 4.06 -11.68
C ASN A 99 -11.33 5.05 -11.00
N CYS A 100 -10.67 4.64 -9.92
CA CYS A 100 -9.81 5.47 -9.09
C CYS A 100 -10.53 6.62 -8.37
N THR A 101 -11.85 6.54 -8.26
CA THR A 101 -12.63 7.49 -7.47
C THR A 101 -12.32 7.27 -5.98
N PRO A 102 -11.91 8.31 -5.24
CA PRO A 102 -11.69 8.21 -3.81
C PRO A 102 -12.95 7.76 -3.06
N ILE A 103 -12.81 6.88 -2.09
CA ILE A 103 -13.91 6.42 -1.24
C ILE A 103 -13.73 7.00 0.16
N ALA A 104 -14.63 7.92 0.51
CA ALA A 104 -14.70 8.52 1.85
C ALA A 104 -15.42 7.57 2.82
N ASN A 105 -15.14 7.71 4.12
CA ASN A 105 -15.80 6.97 5.20
C ASN A 105 -15.68 5.45 5.13
N ALA A 106 -14.75 4.91 4.35
CA ALA A 106 -14.40 3.50 4.44
C ALA A 106 -13.74 3.22 5.78
N VAL A 107 -14.16 2.17 6.45
CA VAL A 107 -13.58 1.73 7.72
C VAL A 107 -12.49 0.71 7.43
N ILE A 108 -11.26 1.04 7.78
CA ILE A 108 -10.08 0.19 7.59
C ILE A 108 -9.64 -0.32 8.96
N ASN A 109 -9.65 -1.63 9.13
CA ASN A 109 -9.19 -2.31 10.33
C ASN A 109 -7.89 -3.05 10.03
N ILE A 110 -6.92 -2.96 10.93
CA ILE A 110 -5.69 -3.74 10.86
C ILE A 110 -5.47 -4.53 12.14
N TRP A 111 -4.82 -5.70 12.02
CA TRP A 111 -4.33 -6.48 13.16
C TRP A 111 -3.08 -7.25 12.77
N GLN A 112 -2.14 -7.34 13.70
CA GLN A 112 -0.82 -7.88 13.42
C GLN A 112 -0.15 -8.49 14.64
N ALA A 113 0.90 -9.28 14.39
CA ALA A 113 1.84 -9.68 15.43
C ALA A 113 2.66 -8.49 15.95
N ASP A 114 3.20 -8.62 17.14
CA ASP A 114 4.20 -7.70 17.67
C ASP A 114 5.59 -7.92 17.03
N SER A 115 6.59 -7.15 17.47
CA SER A 115 7.98 -7.28 17.01
C SER A 115 8.67 -8.60 17.40
N TYR A 116 8.00 -9.47 18.15
CA TYR A 116 8.45 -10.81 18.52
C TYR A 116 7.61 -11.93 17.86
N GLY A 117 6.71 -11.60 16.93
CA GLY A 117 5.86 -12.56 16.22
C GLY A 117 4.69 -13.12 17.05
N ARG A 118 4.25 -12.41 18.09
CA ARG A 118 3.20 -12.86 19.01
C ARG A 118 1.87 -12.17 18.76
N TYR A 119 0.77 -12.86 19.03
CA TYR A 119 -0.61 -12.37 18.90
C TYR A 119 -1.36 -12.47 20.23
N ASP A 120 -2.50 -11.80 20.32
CA ASP A 120 -3.50 -11.88 21.38
C ASP A 120 -2.93 -11.63 22.79
N SER A 121 -3.18 -12.56 23.73
CA SER A 121 -2.74 -12.44 25.12
C SER A 121 -1.22 -12.47 25.30
N LYS A 122 -0.47 -12.83 24.27
CA LYS A 122 0.99 -12.88 24.27
C LYS A 122 1.66 -11.62 23.74
N LEU A 123 0.88 -10.64 23.27
CA LEU A 123 1.40 -9.38 22.74
C LEU A 123 2.30 -8.67 23.76
N GLU A 124 3.24 -7.91 23.22
CA GLU A 124 4.05 -6.96 24.01
C GLU A 124 3.12 -6.03 24.80
N LYS A 125 3.51 -5.76 26.06
CA LYS A 125 2.67 -5.07 27.06
C LYS A 125 2.05 -3.75 26.58
N TYR A 126 2.80 -2.98 25.81
CA TYR A 126 2.41 -1.62 25.39
C TYR A 126 1.84 -1.58 23.97
N PHE A 127 1.86 -2.70 23.25
CA PHE A 127 1.33 -2.82 21.90
C PHE A 127 -0.18 -3.13 21.91
N LEU A 128 -0.95 -2.45 21.07
CA LEU A 128 -2.40 -2.69 20.96
C LEU A 128 -2.72 -3.91 20.10
N GLY A 129 -1.89 -4.23 19.11
CA GLY A 129 -2.06 -5.35 18.20
C GLY A 129 -3.10 -5.13 17.10
N ASN A 130 -4.05 -4.23 17.28
CA ASN A 130 -5.06 -3.91 16.29
C ASN A 130 -5.51 -2.45 16.40
N GLY A 131 -6.13 -1.95 15.34
CA GLY A 131 -6.64 -0.59 15.30
C GLY A 131 -7.52 -0.33 14.08
N THR A 132 -8.17 0.83 14.07
CA THR A 132 -9.10 1.29 13.06
C THR A 132 -8.71 2.67 12.56
N ALA A 133 -8.81 2.88 11.25
CA ALA A 133 -8.80 4.18 10.60
C ALA A 133 -10.05 4.33 9.73
N ILE A 134 -10.44 5.58 9.47
CA ILE A 134 -11.53 5.91 8.55
C ILE A 134 -10.93 6.77 7.44
N SER A 135 -11.25 6.48 6.19
CA SER A 135 -10.76 7.25 5.07
C SER A 135 -11.40 8.65 5.02
N ASP A 136 -10.59 9.65 4.67
CA ASP A 136 -11.04 11.02 4.46
C ASP A 136 -11.79 11.19 3.12
N ASN A 137 -12.22 12.42 2.81
CA ASN A 137 -12.92 12.74 1.56
C ASN A 137 -12.09 12.49 0.29
N MET A 138 -10.76 12.40 0.42
CA MET A 138 -9.85 12.06 -0.67
C MET A 138 -9.48 10.58 -0.67
N GLY A 139 -10.14 9.76 0.16
CA GLY A 139 -9.87 8.35 0.31
C GLY A 139 -8.61 8.03 1.10
N ASN A 140 -7.91 9.00 1.70
CA ASN A 140 -6.67 8.75 2.40
C ASN A 140 -6.93 8.15 3.78
N PHE A 141 -6.06 7.24 4.19
CA PHE A 141 -6.01 6.68 5.53
C PHE A 141 -4.56 6.52 6.00
N GLU A 142 -4.35 6.46 7.29
CA GLU A 142 -3.02 6.26 7.85
C GLU A 142 -3.05 5.44 9.14
N PHE A 143 -1.93 4.73 9.40
CA PHE A 143 -1.68 4.04 10.65
C PHE A 143 -0.24 4.28 11.13
N ILE A 144 -0.07 4.26 12.44
CA ILE A 144 1.23 4.23 13.11
C ILE A 144 1.31 2.92 13.88
N THR A 145 2.26 2.08 13.52
CA THR A 145 2.45 0.79 14.18
C THR A 145 3.92 0.41 14.26
N ILE A 146 4.22 -0.84 14.56
CA ILE A 146 5.57 -1.39 14.57
C ILE A 146 5.71 -2.45 13.48
N LEU A 147 6.93 -2.67 13.00
CA LEU A 147 7.20 -3.76 12.06
C LEU A 147 6.94 -5.10 12.75
N PRO A 148 6.00 -5.92 12.25
CA PRO A 148 5.74 -7.22 12.83
C PRO A 148 6.90 -8.18 12.55
N ALA A 149 7.18 -9.09 13.47
CA ALA A 149 8.03 -10.23 13.17
C ALA A 149 7.24 -11.38 12.54
N ASN A 150 7.95 -12.34 11.95
CA ASN A 150 7.34 -13.56 11.45
C ASN A 150 6.80 -14.42 12.61
N THR A 151 5.66 -15.06 12.39
CA THR A 151 4.99 -15.91 13.40
C THR A 151 5.44 -17.38 13.34
N SER A 152 6.10 -17.77 12.25
CA SER A 152 6.66 -19.09 12.01
C SER A 152 7.79 -19.01 10.98
N GLN A 153 8.50 -20.10 10.77
CA GLN A 153 9.57 -20.19 9.76
C GLN A 153 9.09 -20.06 8.31
N THR A 154 7.78 -20.25 8.07
CA THR A 154 7.19 -20.21 6.72
C THR A 154 6.19 -19.07 6.53
N SER A 155 5.95 -18.25 7.55
CA SER A 155 5.04 -17.10 7.48
C SER A 155 5.84 -15.80 7.40
N ALA A 156 5.74 -15.11 6.29
CA ALA A 156 6.36 -13.79 6.15
C ALA A 156 5.72 -12.77 7.12
N PRO A 157 6.49 -11.80 7.62
CA PRO A 157 5.92 -10.66 8.34
C PRO A 157 4.83 -9.99 7.52
N HIS A 158 3.67 -9.76 8.12
CA HIS A 158 2.54 -9.14 7.44
C HIS A 158 1.60 -8.45 8.44
N ILE A 159 0.79 -7.57 7.93
CA ILE A 159 -0.34 -6.97 8.65
C ILE A 159 -1.62 -7.49 7.99
N ASN A 160 -2.52 -8.08 8.78
CA ASN A 160 -3.85 -8.44 8.30
C ASN A 160 -4.70 -7.16 8.22
N LEU A 161 -5.56 -7.08 7.22
CA LEU A 161 -6.36 -5.89 6.95
C LEU A 161 -7.75 -6.28 6.47
N SER A 162 -8.76 -5.57 6.96
CA SER A 162 -10.09 -5.54 6.38
C SER A 162 -10.52 -4.11 6.09
N ALA A 163 -11.16 -3.89 4.94
CA ALA A 163 -11.77 -2.62 4.61
C ALA A 163 -13.24 -2.84 4.27
N THR A 164 -14.10 -1.99 4.83
CA THR A 164 -15.56 -2.06 4.67
C THR A 164 -16.13 -0.69 4.31
N HIS A 165 -17.15 -0.72 3.47
CA HIS A 165 -17.96 0.43 3.12
C HIS A 165 -19.34 -0.07 2.64
N ASP A 166 -20.41 0.67 2.92
CA ASP A 166 -21.80 0.23 2.68
C ASP A 166 -22.11 -0.15 1.23
N ASN A 167 -21.38 0.43 0.27
CA ASN A 167 -21.64 0.23 -1.17
C ASN A 167 -20.71 -0.81 -1.81
N PHE A 168 -19.85 -1.49 -1.06
CA PHE A 168 -18.83 -2.38 -1.62
C PHE A 168 -18.73 -3.68 -0.82
N ASP A 169 -18.27 -4.72 -1.49
CA ASP A 169 -17.88 -5.97 -0.84
C ASP A 169 -16.66 -5.74 0.05
N ILE A 170 -16.61 -6.49 1.15
CA ILE A 170 -15.51 -6.39 2.13
C ILE A 170 -14.20 -6.83 1.48
N ILE A 171 -13.17 -6.00 1.60
CA ILE A 171 -11.80 -6.40 1.32
C ILE A 171 -11.23 -7.08 2.58
N ASN A 172 -10.79 -8.33 2.46
CA ASN A 172 -9.98 -9.01 3.46
C ASN A 172 -8.64 -9.35 2.82
N THR A 173 -7.55 -8.75 3.28
CA THR A 173 -6.25 -8.93 2.66
C THR A 173 -5.11 -8.90 3.69
N LYS A 174 -3.89 -9.05 3.22
CA LYS A 174 -2.67 -8.88 4.00
C LYS A 174 -1.79 -7.85 3.32
N MET A 175 -1.17 -7.00 4.09
CA MET A 175 -0.07 -6.15 3.65
C MET A 175 1.25 -6.85 3.95
N PHE A 176 1.99 -7.21 2.92
CA PHE A 176 3.34 -7.76 3.01
C PHE A 176 4.40 -6.68 2.84
N PHE A 177 5.59 -6.95 3.36
CA PHE A 177 6.75 -6.07 3.22
C PHE A 177 7.65 -6.58 2.09
N GLY A 178 8.08 -5.67 1.21
CA GLY A 178 9.06 -5.99 0.16
C GLY A 178 10.38 -6.50 0.76
N ASN A 179 11.17 -7.19 -0.04
CA ASN A 179 12.53 -7.66 0.30
C ASN A 179 12.63 -8.64 1.49
N ASN A 180 11.52 -9.25 1.92
CA ASN A 180 11.57 -10.30 2.95
C ASN A 180 11.68 -11.68 2.28
N ILE A 181 12.71 -12.45 2.66
CA ILE A 181 12.97 -13.77 2.07
C ILE A 181 11.81 -14.75 2.28
N LEU A 182 11.09 -14.67 3.39
CA LEU A 182 9.95 -15.52 3.70
C LEU A 182 8.74 -15.27 2.79
N ASN A 183 8.74 -14.18 2.02
CA ASN A 183 7.71 -13.92 0.99
C ASN A 183 7.64 -15.05 -0.06
N VAL A 184 8.70 -15.81 -0.25
CA VAL A 184 8.74 -16.93 -1.21
C VAL A 184 8.02 -18.16 -0.66
N THR A 185 8.12 -18.39 0.65
CA THR A 185 7.59 -19.58 1.32
C THR A 185 6.21 -19.36 1.97
N ASP A 186 5.76 -18.10 2.10
CA ASP A 186 4.47 -17.80 2.73
C ASP A 186 3.30 -18.45 1.98
N GLU A 187 2.52 -19.24 2.72
CA GLU A 187 1.40 -20.03 2.19
C GLU A 187 0.37 -19.20 1.44
N THR A 188 0.08 -18.00 1.91
CA THR A 188 -0.89 -17.10 1.26
C THR A 188 -0.31 -16.55 -0.03
N ARG A 189 0.92 -16.07 0.06
CA ARG A 189 1.57 -15.34 -1.03
C ARG A 189 2.00 -16.26 -2.18
N LYS A 190 2.51 -17.46 -1.89
CA LYS A 190 2.99 -18.40 -2.93
C LYS A 190 1.91 -18.79 -3.96
N ASN A 191 0.64 -18.81 -3.53
CA ASN A 191 -0.49 -19.20 -4.38
C ASN A 191 -1.06 -18.07 -5.25
N LEU A 192 -0.54 -16.85 -5.13
CA LEU A 192 -0.91 -15.71 -5.96
C LEU A 192 0.03 -15.59 -7.16
N ASP A 193 -0.48 -15.08 -8.27
CA ASP A 193 0.35 -14.65 -9.39
C ASP A 193 1.20 -13.43 -9.00
N TRP A 194 2.16 -13.07 -9.86
CA TRP A 194 3.10 -11.99 -9.58
C TRP A 194 2.42 -10.62 -9.43
N PHE A 195 1.35 -10.39 -10.22
CA PHE A 195 0.62 -9.14 -10.21
C PHE A 195 -0.17 -8.97 -8.90
N ASN A 196 -0.94 -9.98 -8.51
CA ASN A 196 -1.64 -9.98 -7.23
C ASN A 196 -0.68 -9.89 -6.03
N LYS A 197 0.51 -10.50 -6.14
CA LYS A 197 1.60 -10.31 -5.16
C LYS A 197 2.03 -8.86 -5.02
N SER A 198 2.12 -8.13 -6.13
CA SER A 198 2.50 -6.71 -6.09
C SER A 198 1.43 -5.86 -5.41
N LEU A 199 0.15 -6.13 -5.66
CA LEU A 199 -0.97 -5.38 -5.08
C LEU A 199 -1.11 -5.54 -3.54
N ILE A 200 -0.56 -6.60 -2.97
CA ILE A 200 -0.56 -6.83 -1.51
C ILE A 200 0.82 -6.62 -0.87
N THR A 201 1.74 -5.98 -1.57
CA THR A 201 3.07 -5.62 -1.05
C THR A 201 3.16 -4.12 -0.88
N ALA A 202 3.45 -3.67 0.34
CA ALA A 202 3.64 -2.25 0.62
C ALA A 202 4.92 -1.73 -0.06
N GLU A 203 4.84 -0.55 -0.61
CA GLU A 203 5.96 0.19 -1.15
C GLU A 203 6.65 0.98 -0.03
N ILE A 204 7.98 0.89 0.05
CA ILE A 204 8.77 1.70 0.99
C ILE A 204 8.98 3.07 0.36
N LEU A 205 8.45 4.10 0.99
CA LEU A 205 8.66 5.48 0.54
C LEU A 205 10.03 5.99 1.00
N PRO A 206 10.75 6.72 0.12
CA PRO A 206 12.00 7.35 0.52
C PRO A 206 11.75 8.38 1.62
N VAL A 207 12.52 8.31 2.69
CA VAL A 207 12.50 9.30 3.78
C VAL A 207 13.17 10.57 3.26
N ASN A 208 12.41 11.66 3.16
CA ASN A 208 13.01 12.98 2.97
C ASN A 208 13.71 13.38 4.27
N GLU A 209 14.95 13.88 4.19
CA GLU A 209 15.79 14.29 5.33
C GLU A 209 15.12 15.27 6.31
N LYS A 210 14.01 15.91 5.91
CA LYS A 210 13.22 16.80 6.76
C LYS A 210 12.25 16.08 7.70
N ASN A 211 11.99 14.79 7.50
CA ASN A 211 11.09 13.98 8.34
C ASN A 211 11.91 12.99 9.17
N LEU A 212 12.71 13.49 10.09
CA LEU A 212 13.53 12.74 11.05
C LEU A 212 12.71 12.02 12.15
N ALA A 213 11.53 11.51 11.84
CA ALA A 213 10.92 10.50 12.70
C ALA A 213 11.62 9.16 12.42
N ASN A 214 12.28 8.60 13.41
CA ASN A 214 12.91 7.29 13.36
C ASN A 214 11.88 6.22 12.97
N GLY A 215 11.74 5.87 11.67
CA GLY A 215 10.77 4.88 11.22
C GLY A 215 10.72 4.77 9.70
N PHE A 216 10.00 3.74 9.22
CA PHE A 216 9.80 3.50 7.80
C PHE A 216 8.43 4.02 7.36
N TYR A 217 8.39 4.69 6.22
CA TYR A 217 7.13 5.08 5.59
C TYR A 217 6.75 4.05 4.54
N MET A 218 5.53 3.55 4.62
CA MET A 218 4.98 2.52 3.75
C MET A 218 3.75 3.06 3.02
N LEU A 219 3.70 2.90 1.70
CA LEU A 219 2.51 3.15 0.91
C LEU A 219 1.77 1.84 0.65
N PHE A 220 0.48 1.80 0.97
CA PHE A 220 -0.37 0.66 0.72
C PHE A 220 -1.77 1.11 0.30
N ASN A 221 -2.07 1.06 -0.99
CA ASN A 221 -3.36 1.46 -1.54
C ASN A 221 -4.33 0.29 -1.59
N LEU A 222 -5.62 0.62 -1.50
CA LEU A 222 -6.72 -0.34 -1.58
C LEU A 222 -7.68 0.07 -2.69
N THR A 223 -8.24 -0.91 -3.38
CA THR A 223 -9.26 -0.67 -4.40
C THR A 223 -10.40 -1.65 -4.21
N PHE A 224 -11.60 -1.14 -3.95
CA PHE A 224 -12.82 -1.93 -3.90
C PHE A 224 -13.19 -2.46 -5.29
N ASN A 225 -13.83 -3.62 -5.31
CA ASN A 225 -14.45 -4.16 -6.51
C ASN A 225 -15.81 -3.48 -6.72
N GLY A 226 -15.90 -2.62 -7.73
CA GLY A 226 -17.12 -1.89 -8.05
C GLY A 226 -16.87 -0.42 -8.36
N ILE A 227 -17.94 0.28 -8.64
CA ILE A 227 -17.96 1.72 -8.97
C ILE A 227 -18.74 2.44 -7.89
N SER A 228 -18.20 3.54 -7.37
CA SER A 228 -18.91 4.37 -6.39
C SER A 228 -20.20 4.93 -7.01
N PRO A 229 -21.35 4.84 -6.33
CA PRO A 229 -22.57 5.48 -6.78
C PRO A 229 -22.50 7.01 -6.72
N TYR A 230 -21.56 7.54 -5.96
CA TYR A 230 -21.33 8.98 -5.85
C TYR A 230 -20.47 9.44 -7.02
N LYS A 231 -21.07 10.04 -8.05
CA LYS A 231 -20.33 10.83 -9.03
C LYS A 231 -19.68 11.99 -8.28
N ASN A 232 -18.35 12.18 -8.49
CA ASN A 232 -17.62 13.29 -7.90
C ASN A 232 -18.40 14.60 -8.07
N ALA A 233 -18.85 15.15 -6.97
CA ALA A 233 -19.28 16.54 -6.89
C ALA A 233 -18.01 17.40 -6.73
N PHE A 234 -17.30 17.64 -7.83
CA PHE A 234 -16.25 18.64 -7.96
C PHE A 234 -16.53 19.51 -9.17
#